data_aa5aba478a936c674460c4efc1401526
#
_entry.id   aa5aba478a936c674460c4efc1401526
#
_cell.length_a   1.000
_cell.length_b   1.000
_cell.length_c   1.000
_cell.angle_alpha   90.00
_cell.angle_beta   90.00
_cell.angle_gamma   90.00
#
_symmetry.space_group_name_H-M   'P 1'
#
loop_
_entity.id
_entity.type
_entity.pdbx_description
1 polymer ?
#
loop_
_entity_poly.entity_id
_entity_poly.type
_entity_poly.pdbx_seq_one_letter_code
_entity_poly.pdbx_strand_id
1 'polypeptide(L)'
;MKRKPVYTIGSISSGTMLNEDLIPSFLSEFQYLVEKNGIKGEKRFINRINKAMDDEEYFDSDEAQYDIDELFNKLDELAAPYFYFGAHPGNGADYGFWLSEMMQEDFDGLKVEDLSEVPKDYRGEVLEVNDHGNMTLWIKNSKGFKEVWAIV
;
A
#
# COMPACT_ATOMS: atom_id res chain seq x y z
N MET A 1 1.00 14.55 -18.77
CA MET A 1 0.41 14.77 -17.45
C MET A 1 0.73 13.57 -16.55
N LYS A 2 1.34 13.82 -15.40
CA LYS A 2 1.63 12.74 -14.45
C LYS A 2 0.33 12.28 -13.79
N ARG A 3 0.10 10.98 -13.76
CA ARG A 3 -1.03 10.43 -13.02
C ARG A 3 -0.81 10.61 -11.53
N LYS A 4 -1.88 10.92 -10.81
CA LYS A 4 -1.86 10.86 -9.34
C LYS A 4 -1.69 9.39 -8.95
N PRO A 5 -0.72 9.03 -8.11
CA PRO A 5 -0.57 7.63 -7.67
C PRO A 5 -1.85 7.12 -6.97
N VAL A 6 -2.19 5.87 -7.24
CA VAL A 6 -3.30 5.18 -6.59
C VAL A 6 -2.72 4.23 -5.56
N TYR A 7 -3.18 4.36 -4.31
CA TYR A 7 -2.75 3.52 -3.21
C TYR A 7 -3.94 2.78 -2.62
N THR A 8 -3.72 1.55 -2.17
CA THR A 8 -4.70 0.80 -1.39
C THR A 8 -4.36 0.95 0.09
N ILE A 9 -5.37 1.12 0.92
CA ILE A 9 -5.24 1.22 2.37
C ILE A 9 -6.18 0.21 3.01
N GLY A 10 -5.66 -0.58 3.95
CA GLY A 10 -6.44 -1.56 4.68
C GLY A 10 -6.28 -2.98 4.17
N SER A 11 -7.15 -3.85 4.63
CA SER A 11 -7.10 -5.29 4.37
C SER A 11 -7.39 -5.65 2.92
N ILE A 12 -6.63 -6.60 2.37
CA ILE A 12 -6.93 -7.21 1.07
C ILE A 12 -7.20 -8.71 1.18
N SER A 13 -6.82 -9.35 2.27
CA SER A 13 -7.11 -10.77 2.52
C SER A 13 -7.11 -11.00 4.02
N SER A 14 -8.14 -11.68 4.53
CA SER A 14 -8.22 -11.97 5.96
C SER A 14 -8.75 -13.38 6.22
N GLY A 15 -8.38 -13.92 7.38
CA GLY A 15 -8.89 -15.20 7.84
C GLY A 15 -8.18 -16.43 7.29
N THR A 16 -7.10 -16.27 6.52
CA THR A 16 -6.38 -17.40 5.93
C THR A 16 -4.90 -17.07 5.77
N MET A 17 -4.06 -18.11 5.84
CA MET A 17 -2.63 -18.03 5.55
C MET A 17 -2.23 -19.03 4.46
N LEU A 18 -3.21 -19.65 3.79
CA LEU A 18 -2.95 -20.66 2.77
C LEU A 18 -2.56 -20.02 1.44
N ASN A 19 -1.53 -20.57 0.78
CA ASN A 19 -1.09 -20.08 -0.52
C ASN A 19 -2.21 -20.05 -1.56
N GLU A 20 -3.09 -21.06 -1.54
CA GLU A 20 -4.22 -21.13 -2.48
C GLU A 20 -5.21 -19.99 -2.34
N ASP A 21 -5.24 -19.33 -1.17
CA ASP A 21 -6.07 -18.16 -0.92
C ASP A 21 -5.28 -16.87 -1.11
N LEU A 22 -4.02 -16.81 -0.63
CA LEU A 22 -3.22 -15.61 -0.63
C LEU A 22 -2.70 -15.23 -2.02
N ILE A 23 -2.21 -16.20 -2.79
CA ILE A 23 -1.61 -15.91 -4.09
C ILE A 23 -2.63 -15.25 -5.04
N PRO A 24 -3.86 -15.80 -5.21
CA PRO A 24 -4.86 -15.13 -6.05
C PRO A 24 -5.21 -13.72 -5.56
N SER A 25 -5.34 -13.53 -4.25
CA SER A 25 -5.69 -12.22 -3.68
C SER A 25 -4.57 -11.22 -3.91
N PHE A 26 -3.32 -11.60 -3.63
CA PHE A 26 -2.17 -10.73 -3.80
C PHE A 26 -1.93 -10.39 -5.26
N LEU A 27 -2.08 -11.38 -6.14
CA LEU A 27 -1.90 -11.17 -7.57
C LEU A 27 -2.95 -10.21 -8.14
N SER A 28 -4.21 -10.38 -7.73
CA SER A 28 -5.31 -9.51 -8.14
C SER A 28 -5.05 -8.06 -7.71
N GLU A 29 -4.61 -7.86 -6.47
CA GLU A 29 -4.28 -6.54 -5.95
C GLU A 29 -3.08 -5.93 -6.69
N PHE A 30 -2.05 -6.73 -6.93
CA PHE A 30 -0.87 -6.28 -7.67
C PHE A 30 -1.26 -5.85 -9.09
N GLN A 31 -2.07 -6.66 -9.76
CA GLN A 31 -2.56 -6.34 -11.11
C GLN A 31 -3.35 -5.03 -11.11
N TYR A 32 -4.22 -4.83 -10.13
CA TYR A 32 -5.00 -3.61 -9.97
C TYR A 32 -4.07 -2.37 -9.84
N LEU A 33 -3.09 -2.45 -8.93
CA LEU A 33 -2.17 -1.32 -8.68
C LEU A 33 -1.28 -1.05 -9.90
N VAL A 34 -0.83 -2.09 -10.58
CA VAL A 34 -0.02 -1.96 -11.80
C VAL A 34 -0.81 -1.22 -12.88
N GLU A 35 -2.06 -1.61 -13.10
CA GLU A 35 -2.91 -0.97 -14.11
C GLU A 35 -3.22 0.48 -13.75
N LYS A 36 -3.62 0.72 -12.51
CA LYS A 36 -4.01 2.07 -12.08
C LYS A 36 -2.85 3.05 -12.08
N ASN A 37 -1.65 2.56 -11.80
CA ASN A 37 -0.45 3.41 -11.77
C ASN A 37 0.33 3.41 -13.09
N GLY A 38 -0.14 2.69 -14.10
CA GLY A 38 0.53 2.63 -15.40
C GLY A 38 1.92 2.04 -15.35
N ILE A 39 2.15 1.06 -14.48
CA ILE A 39 3.44 0.42 -14.32
C ILE A 39 3.68 -0.57 -15.45
N LYS A 40 4.86 -0.53 -16.04
CA LYS A 40 5.23 -1.40 -17.16
C LYS A 40 6.20 -2.48 -16.71
N GLY A 41 6.26 -3.57 -17.49
CA GLY A 41 7.24 -4.62 -17.27
C GLY A 41 6.78 -5.77 -16.38
N GLU A 42 5.53 -5.77 -15.94
CA GLU A 42 5.02 -6.78 -15.01
C GLU A 42 4.11 -7.84 -15.65
N LYS A 43 3.76 -7.70 -16.92
CA LYS A 43 2.85 -8.62 -17.60
C LYS A 43 3.33 -10.06 -17.58
N ARG A 44 4.62 -10.28 -17.82
CA ARG A 44 5.18 -11.64 -17.86
C ARG A 44 5.06 -12.33 -16.50
N PHE A 45 5.39 -11.61 -15.44
CA PHE A 45 5.27 -12.12 -14.08
C PHE A 45 3.81 -12.45 -13.74
N ILE A 46 2.89 -11.54 -14.02
CA ILE A 46 1.46 -11.73 -13.73
C ILE A 46 0.90 -12.91 -14.52
N ASN A 47 1.18 -12.99 -15.83
CA ASN A 47 0.66 -14.05 -16.68
C ASN A 47 1.21 -15.41 -16.30
N ARG A 48 2.49 -15.47 -15.89
CA ARG A 48 3.11 -16.73 -15.46
C ARG A 48 2.41 -17.30 -14.23
N ILE A 49 2.12 -16.46 -13.24
CA ILE A 49 1.43 -16.90 -12.02
C ILE A 49 -0.01 -17.30 -12.34
N ASN A 50 -0.71 -16.50 -13.15
CA ASN A 50 -2.08 -16.82 -13.55
C ASN A 50 -2.16 -18.21 -14.20
N LYS A 51 -1.20 -18.53 -15.07
CA LYS A 51 -1.13 -19.82 -15.71
C LYS A 51 -0.78 -20.94 -14.73
N ALA A 52 0.16 -20.67 -13.82
CA ALA A 52 0.58 -21.64 -12.82
C ALA A 52 -0.57 -22.05 -11.89
N MET A 53 -1.45 -21.12 -11.58
CA MET A 53 -2.61 -21.37 -10.70
C MET A 53 -3.64 -22.32 -11.30
N ASP A 54 -3.57 -22.62 -12.59
CA ASP A 54 -4.44 -23.64 -13.23
C ASP A 54 -4.10 -25.05 -12.76
N ASP A 55 -2.91 -25.26 -12.19
CA ASP A 55 -2.46 -26.53 -11.63
C ASP A 55 -2.59 -26.48 -10.10
N GLU A 56 -3.45 -27.34 -9.54
CA GLU A 56 -3.68 -27.38 -8.10
C GLU A 56 -2.42 -27.70 -7.29
N GLU A 57 -1.49 -28.47 -7.85
CA GLU A 57 -0.23 -28.81 -7.20
C GLU A 57 0.71 -27.61 -7.06
N TYR A 58 0.50 -26.57 -7.87
CA TYR A 58 1.32 -25.37 -7.82
C TYR A 58 1.36 -24.77 -6.42
N PHE A 59 0.21 -24.70 -5.73
CA PHE A 59 0.13 -24.00 -4.44
C PHE A 59 0.96 -24.65 -3.32
N ASP A 60 1.28 -25.92 -3.45
CA ASP A 60 2.13 -26.65 -2.49
C ASP A 60 3.60 -26.71 -2.93
N SER A 61 3.93 -26.06 -4.04
CA SER A 61 5.27 -26.13 -4.61
C SER A 61 6.20 -25.07 -4.05
N ASP A 62 7.52 -25.28 -4.23
CA ASP A 62 8.53 -24.28 -3.92
C ASP A 62 8.38 -23.03 -4.79
N GLU A 63 7.91 -23.20 -6.03
CA GLU A 63 7.64 -22.08 -6.94
C GLU A 63 6.57 -21.14 -6.35
N ALA A 64 5.51 -21.71 -5.75
CA ALA A 64 4.47 -20.91 -5.12
C ALA A 64 5.02 -20.12 -3.94
N GLN A 65 5.87 -20.73 -3.13
CA GLN A 65 6.50 -20.04 -2.01
C GLN A 65 7.37 -18.88 -2.49
N TYR A 66 8.14 -19.11 -3.54
CA TYR A 66 8.94 -18.05 -4.15
C TYR A 66 8.05 -16.92 -4.69
N ASP A 67 6.96 -17.28 -5.36
CA ASP A 67 6.06 -16.29 -5.96
C ASP A 67 5.33 -15.46 -4.91
N ILE A 68 4.92 -16.06 -3.80
CA ILE A 68 4.27 -15.28 -2.73
C ILE A 68 5.24 -14.28 -2.11
N ASP A 69 6.50 -14.68 -1.91
CA ASP A 69 7.53 -13.78 -1.39
C ASP A 69 7.78 -12.60 -2.36
N GLU A 70 7.81 -12.88 -3.65
CA GLU A 70 7.95 -11.84 -4.68
C GLU A 70 6.73 -10.90 -4.69
N LEU A 71 5.52 -11.44 -4.54
CA LEU A 71 4.31 -10.62 -4.46
C LEU A 71 4.33 -9.72 -3.23
N PHE A 72 4.78 -10.22 -2.08
CA PHE A 72 4.96 -9.41 -0.89
C PHE A 72 5.87 -8.22 -1.16
N ASN A 73 7.03 -8.47 -1.76
CA ASN A 73 8.01 -7.43 -2.03
C ASN A 73 7.46 -6.40 -3.04
N LYS A 74 6.82 -6.87 -4.09
CA LYS A 74 6.27 -6.01 -5.14
C LYS A 74 5.11 -5.16 -4.62
N LEU A 75 4.24 -5.74 -3.78
CA LEU A 75 3.14 -4.99 -3.17
C LEU A 75 3.66 -3.97 -2.17
N ASP A 76 4.68 -4.32 -1.38
CA ASP A 76 5.27 -3.39 -0.43
C ASP A 76 5.88 -2.17 -1.15
N GLU A 77 6.48 -2.37 -2.31
CA GLU A 77 7.01 -1.26 -3.13
C GLU A 77 5.92 -0.31 -3.61
N LEU A 78 4.67 -0.79 -3.70
CA LEU A 78 3.53 0.01 -4.16
C LEU A 78 2.71 0.57 -3.01
N ALA A 79 3.16 0.39 -1.77
CA ALA A 79 2.49 0.95 -0.60
C ALA A 79 2.59 2.48 -0.61
N ALA A 80 1.58 3.13 -0.03
CA ALA A 80 1.61 4.58 0.16
C ALA A 80 2.79 4.98 1.06
N PRO A 81 3.27 6.23 0.97
CA PRO A 81 4.32 6.70 1.88
C PRO A 81 3.95 6.44 3.33
N TYR A 82 4.90 5.92 4.12
CA TYR A 82 4.76 5.55 5.52
C TYR A 82 3.87 4.32 5.77
N PHE A 83 3.44 3.64 4.70
CA PHE A 83 2.70 2.38 4.79
C PHE A 83 3.61 1.20 4.45
N TYR A 84 3.19 0.01 4.85
CA TYR A 84 3.83 -1.25 4.45
C TYR A 84 2.76 -2.24 4.04
N PHE A 85 3.14 -3.21 3.23
CA PHE A 85 2.30 -4.36 2.91
C PHE A 85 2.70 -5.54 3.80
N GLY A 86 1.73 -6.15 4.46
CA GLY A 86 1.99 -7.31 5.30
C GLY A 86 0.82 -7.64 6.21
N ALA A 87 1.10 -8.41 7.25
CA ALA A 87 0.12 -8.78 8.24
C ALA A 87 -0.22 -7.59 9.14
N HIS A 88 -1.50 -7.48 9.51
CA HIS A 88 -1.94 -6.48 10.47
C HIS A 88 -1.24 -6.71 11.83
N PRO A 89 -0.77 -5.66 12.50
CA PRO A 89 -0.08 -5.82 13.79
C PRO A 89 -0.86 -6.58 14.85
N GLY A 90 -2.18 -6.49 14.82
CA GLY A 90 -3.06 -7.17 15.78
C GLY A 90 -3.68 -8.46 15.26
N ASN A 91 -3.40 -8.88 14.02
CA ASN A 91 -3.99 -10.08 13.44
C ASN A 91 -3.10 -10.63 12.32
N GLY A 92 -2.35 -11.69 12.61
CA GLY A 92 -1.38 -12.26 11.67
C GLY A 92 -1.97 -12.91 10.42
N ALA A 93 -3.29 -13.09 10.34
CA ALA A 93 -3.98 -13.63 9.17
C ALA A 93 -4.71 -12.55 8.36
N ASP A 94 -4.52 -11.28 8.70
CA ASP A 94 -5.11 -10.16 7.99
C ASP A 94 -4.01 -9.42 7.23
N TYR A 95 -3.95 -9.60 5.91
CA TYR A 95 -2.91 -9.02 5.05
C TYR A 95 -3.47 -7.81 4.33
N GLY A 96 -2.66 -6.76 4.29
CA GLY A 96 -3.06 -5.52 3.63
C GLY A 96 -2.00 -4.46 3.73
N PHE A 97 -2.43 -3.22 3.51
CA PHE A 97 -1.56 -2.05 3.57
C PHE A 97 -1.86 -1.27 4.84
N TRP A 98 -0.88 -1.18 5.72
CA TRP A 98 -1.04 -0.62 7.07
C TRP A 98 -0.07 0.50 7.31
N LEU A 99 -0.51 1.52 8.04
CA LEU A 99 0.37 2.62 8.44
C LEU A 99 1.45 2.08 9.39
N SER A 100 2.70 2.44 9.13
CA SER A 100 3.81 2.03 9.98
C SER A 100 3.65 2.62 11.38
N GLU A 101 3.84 1.79 12.41
CA GLU A 101 3.80 2.23 13.81
C GLU A 101 4.87 3.28 14.12
N MET A 102 5.97 3.24 13.38
CA MET A 102 7.09 4.18 13.55
C MET A 102 6.84 5.53 12.86
N MET A 103 5.74 5.66 12.13
CA MET A 103 5.47 6.86 11.34
C MET A 103 5.47 8.14 12.18
N GLN A 104 4.87 8.10 13.36
CA GLN A 104 4.81 9.29 14.23
C GLN A 104 6.18 9.70 14.76
N GLU A 105 7.07 8.74 14.97
CA GLU A 105 8.43 8.99 15.46
C GLU A 105 9.36 9.43 14.33
N ASP A 106 9.20 8.82 13.15
CA ASP A 106 10.07 9.05 12.00
C ASP A 106 9.61 10.23 11.14
N PHE A 107 8.38 10.70 11.30
CA PHE A 107 7.84 11.79 10.50
C PHE A 107 8.48 13.11 10.93
N ASP A 108 9.23 13.70 10.03
CA ASP A 108 9.96 14.96 10.29
C ASP A 108 9.29 16.18 9.64
N GLY A 109 8.11 16.00 9.04
CA GLY A 109 7.34 17.10 8.51
C GLY A 109 6.55 17.86 9.58
N LEU A 110 5.61 18.67 9.14
CA LEU A 110 4.77 19.46 10.04
C LEU A 110 3.51 18.68 10.43
N LYS A 111 3.25 18.60 11.74
CA LYS A 111 2.01 17.98 12.26
C LYS A 111 1.05 19.07 12.70
N VAL A 112 -0.20 19.00 12.25
CA VAL A 112 -1.22 19.99 12.59
C VAL A 112 -2.56 19.27 12.87
N GLU A 113 -3.46 19.96 13.58
CA GLU A 113 -4.83 19.49 13.75
C GLU A 113 -5.74 20.02 12.63
N ASP A 114 -5.36 21.15 12.03
CA ASP A 114 -6.09 21.81 10.96
C ASP A 114 -5.12 22.45 9.97
N LEU A 115 -5.43 22.43 8.69
CA LEU A 115 -4.55 23.00 7.67
C LEU A 115 -4.36 24.51 7.81
N SER A 116 -5.29 25.20 8.49
CA SER A 116 -5.15 26.64 8.76
C SER A 116 -3.94 26.97 9.64
N GLU A 117 -3.43 25.99 10.38
CA GLU A 117 -2.24 26.16 11.23
C GLU A 117 -0.93 26.14 10.43
N VAL A 118 -0.97 25.76 9.15
CA VAL A 118 0.23 25.65 8.33
C VAL A 118 0.66 27.05 7.85
N PRO A 119 1.92 27.47 8.12
CA PRO A 119 2.40 28.76 7.64
C PRO A 119 2.34 28.86 6.10
N LYS A 120 2.04 30.06 5.60
CA LYS A 120 1.90 30.28 4.16
C LYS A 120 3.17 29.97 3.38
N ASP A 121 4.31 30.18 3.96
CA ASP A 121 5.61 29.97 3.33
C ASP A 121 6.16 28.56 3.55
N TYR A 122 5.47 27.71 4.32
CA TYR A 122 5.87 26.32 4.50
C TYR A 122 5.81 25.54 3.20
N ARG A 123 6.81 24.72 2.96
CA ARG A 123 6.85 23.77 1.82
C ARG A 123 7.28 22.41 2.33
N GLY A 124 6.57 21.36 1.93
CA GLY A 124 6.89 20.00 2.30
C GLY A 124 5.68 19.23 2.79
N GLU A 125 5.95 18.16 3.52
CA GLU A 125 4.91 17.27 4.03
C GLU A 125 4.20 17.85 5.23
N VAL A 126 2.88 17.68 5.28
CA VAL A 126 2.02 18.08 6.40
C VAL A 126 1.15 16.90 6.78
N LEU A 127 1.22 16.49 8.05
CA LEU A 127 0.33 15.46 8.59
C LEU A 127 -0.76 16.16 9.38
N GLU A 128 -2.00 16.04 8.90
CA GLU A 128 -3.17 16.56 9.57
C GLU A 128 -3.83 15.43 10.36
N VAL A 129 -3.96 15.59 11.68
CA VAL A 129 -4.63 14.63 12.56
C VAL A 129 -5.73 15.40 13.29
N ASN A 130 -6.99 15.13 12.94
CA ASN A 130 -8.09 15.84 13.58
C ASN A 130 -8.45 15.20 14.94
N ASP A 131 -9.38 15.82 15.66
CA ASP A 131 -9.79 15.38 16.99
C ASP A 131 -10.56 14.06 16.99
N HIS A 132 -11.00 13.58 15.83
CA HIS A 132 -11.61 12.25 15.68
C HIS A 132 -10.56 11.16 15.37
N GLY A 133 -9.27 11.53 15.30
CA GLY A 133 -8.20 10.59 14.98
C GLY A 133 -8.01 10.29 13.49
N ASN A 134 -8.75 10.97 12.63
CA ASN A 134 -8.57 10.81 11.18
C ASN A 134 -7.26 11.49 10.76
N MET A 135 -6.50 10.85 9.88
CA MET A 135 -5.19 11.31 9.45
C MET A 135 -5.17 11.54 7.95
N THR A 136 -4.59 12.65 7.53
CA THR A 136 -4.35 12.91 6.11
C THR A 136 -2.93 13.41 5.94
N LEU A 137 -2.21 12.82 4.98
CA LEU A 137 -0.89 13.30 4.60
C LEU A 137 -1.04 14.21 3.39
N TRP A 138 -0.51 15.43 3.51
CA TRP A 138 -0.51 16.43 2.46
C TRP A 138 0.91 16.79 2.06
N ILE A 139 1.07 17.25 0.82
CA ILE A 139 2.28 17.95 0.39
C ILE A 139 1.88 19.37 0.06
N LYS A 140 2.52 20.34 0.72
CA LYS A 140 2.29 21.75 0.44
C LYS A 140 3.37 22.27 -0.50
N ASN A 141 2.94 22.92 -1.58
CA ASN A 141 3.83 23.61 -2.52
C ASN A 141 3.32 25.03 -2.74
N SER A 142 3.91 25.75 -3.68
CA SER A 142 3.53 27.15 -3.99
C SER A 142 2.09 27.28 -4.47
N LYS A 143 1.48 26.20 -4.96
CA LYS A 143 0.10 26.19 -5.49
C LYS A 143 -0.94 25.75 -4.46
N GLY A 144 -0.52 25.29 -3.28
CA GLY A 144 -1.41 24.85 -2.23
C GLY A 144 -1.12 23.43 -1.75
N PHE A 145 -2.17 22.74 -1.31
CA PHE A 145 -2.06 21.39 -0.71
C PHE A 145 -2.46 20.32 -1.70
N LYS A 146 -1.67 19.24 -1.74
CA LYS A 146 -2.00 18.05 -2.51
C LYS A 146 -2.11 16.87 -1.54
N GLU A 147 -3.27 16.20 -1.54
CA GLU A 147 -3.48 15.02 -0.70
C GLU A 147 -2.65 13.85 -1.23
N VAL A 148 -1.93 13.19 -0.32
CA VAL A 148 -1.16 11.98 -0.64
C VAL A 148 -1.97 10.74 -0.28
N TRP A 149 -2.48 10.70 0.97
CA TRP A 149 -3.39 9.64 1.42
C TRP A 149 -4.21 10.14 2.62
N ALA A 150 -5.32 9.47 2.88
CA ALA A 150 -6.18 9.76 4.02
C ALA A 150 -6.69 8.48 4.65
N ILE A 151 -6.74 8.48 5.99
CA ILE A 151 -7.32 7.39 6.79
C ILE A 151 -8.49 7.99 7.57
N VAL A 152 -9.63 7.39 7.41
CA VAL A 152 -10.86 7.85 8.07
C VAL A 152 -11.26 6.90 9.18
#